data_3bd04f9b36f32a0b73d93fb0db3698f4
#
_entry.id   3bd04f9b36f32a0b73d93fb0db3698f4
#
_cell.length_a   1.000
_cell.length_b   1.000
_cell.length_c   1.000
_cell.angle_alpha   90.00
_cell.angle_beta   90.00
_cell.angle_gamma   90.00
#
_symmetry.space_group_name_H-M   'P 1'
#
loop_
_entity.id
_entity.type
_entity.pdbx_description
1 polymer ?
#
loop_
_entity_poly.entity_id
_entity_poly.type
_entity_poly.pdbx_seq_one_letter_code
_entity_poly.pdbx_strand_id
1 'polypeptide(L)'
;MRIHRLTALLLSLLLLFSCAFAESTDDKLMATVNGEELRYSAYVTYLTQYQQLLAGTYDETDETQAAYIEDLALTTAIQDMLIEQDMRAKGCYDFDEETENWIQEQGQTAYETALTNVGEVLRAELGYSDEEDMSSFALSYAKALGVTAEDYIAVYRKQRAMVNYYTVLLGDNPVTEDAIQSAYETNVAA
;
A
#
# COMPACT_ATOMS: atom_id res chain seq x y z
N MET A 1 10.61 -23.18 -11.00
CA MET A 1 9.84 -22.14 -11.71
C MET A 1 8.41 -21.92 -11.17
N ARG A 2 7.78 -22.89 -10.46
CA ARG A 2 6.42 -22.75 -9.90
C ARG A 2 6.39 -21.94 -8.61
N ILE A 3 7.37 -22.12 -7.72
CA ILE A 3 7.46 -21.43 -6.40
C ILE A 3 7.57 -19.91 -6.56
N HIS A 4 8.26 -19.40 -7.59
CA HIS A 4 8.43 -17.95 -7.83
C HIS A 4 7.15 -17.22 -8.29
N ARG A 5 6.15 -17.95 -8.82
CA ARG A 5 4.86 -17.34 -9.19
C ARG A 5 3.93 -17.21 -7.98
N LEU A 6 3.97 -18.18 -7.07
CA LEU A 6 3.23 -18.12 -5.80
C LEU A 6 3.79 -16.98 -4.91
N THR A 7 5.11 -16.84 -4.85
CA THR A 7 5.75 -15.73 -4.13
C THR A 7 5.42 -14.38 -4.77
N ALA A 8 5.41 -14.26 -6.11
CA ALA A 8 5.06 -13.01 -6.78
C ALA A 8 3.58 -12.60 -6.56
N LEU A 9 2.68 -13.56 -6.42
CA LEU A 9 1.26 -13.28 -6.16
C LEU A 9 0.98 -13.02 -4.69
N LEU A 10 1.63 -13.74 -3.78
CA LEU A 10 1.70 -13.39 -2.36
C LEU A 10 2.25 -11.96 -2.20
N LEU A 11 3.25 -11.59 -2.99
CA LEU A 11 3.85 -10.26 -3.00
C LEU A 11 2.89 -9.19 -3.51
N SER A 12 2.17 -9.43 -4.59
CA SER A 12 1.20 -8.45 -5.14
C SER A 12 0.00 -8.26 -4.19
N LEU A 13 -0.41 -9.32 -3.49
CA LEU A 13 -1.40 -9.22 -2.42
C LEU A 13 -0.83 -8.46 -1.21
N LEU A 14 0.42 -8.73 -0.79
CA LEU A 14 1.08 -8.06 0.33
C LEU A 14 1.35 -6.57 0.08
N LEU A 15 1.59 -6.14 -1.15
CA LEU A 15 1.80 -4.73 -1.49
C LEU A 15 0.54 -3.86 -1.29
N LEU A 16 -0.64 -4.48 -1.27
CA LEU A 16 -1.90 -3.80 -0.95
C LEU A 16 -2.20 -3.79 0.57
N PHE A 17 -1.47 -4.60 1.37
CA PHE A 17 -1.76 -4.87 2.78
C PHE A 17 -0.94 -4.06 3.80
N SER A 18 -0.71 -2.81 3.54
CA SER A 18 -0.07 -1.94 4.55
C SER A 18 -0.93 -1.66 5.79
N CYS A 19 -2.18 -2.13 5.85
CA CYS A 19 -3.10 -1.76 6.92
C CYS A 19 -3.72 -2.92 7.71
N ALA A 20 -3.56 -4.18 7.31
CA ALA A 20 -4.30 -5.31 7.91
C ALA A 20 -3.41 -6.24 8.75
N PHE A 21 -2.66 -5.71 9.70
CA PHE A 21 -2.15 -6.56 10.78
C PHE A 21 -3.08 -6.46 11.98
N ALA A 22 -3.80 -7.56 12.26
CA ALA A 22 -4.50 -7.73 13.53
C ALA A 22 -3.54 -7.38 14.67
N GLU A 23 -3.99 -6.58 15.63
CA GLU A 23 -3.25 -6.25 16.85
C GLU A 23 -2.72 -7.54 17.50
N SER A 24 -1.48 -7.89 17.18
CA SER A 24 -0.73 -8.87 17.94
C SER A 24 -0.37 -8.20 19.26
N THR A 25 -0.69 -8.83 20.38
CA THR A 25 -0.34 -8.35 21.72
C THR A 25 1.16 -8.18 21.95
N ASP A 26 2.00 -8.62 21.01
CA ASP A 26 3.47 -8.52 21.03
C ASP A 26 4.04 -7.60 19.94
N ASP A 27 3.22 -6.74 19.32
CA ASP A 27 3.67 -5.85 18.25
C ASP A 27 4.52 -4.71 18.82
N LYS A 28 5.82 -4.79 18.60
CA LYS A 28 6.84 -3.91 19.19
C LYS A 28 6.65 -2.46 18.76
N LEU A 29 6.68 -1.51 19.71
CA LEU A 29 6.74 -0.09 19.43
C LEU A 29 8.08 0.26 18.75
N MET A 30 8.02 0.86 17.56
CA MET A 30 9.17 1.30 16.78
C MET A 30 9.45 2.80 16.97
N ALA A 31 8.40 3.62 16.96
CA ALA A 31 8.48 5.06 17.15
C ALA A 31 7.17 5.62 17.70
N THR A 32 7.21 6.88 18.17
CA THR A 32 6.01 7.66 18.48
C THR A 32 6.11 9.00 17.74
N VAL A 33 5.10 9.29 16.92
CA VAL A 33 5.05 10.46 16.04
C VAL A 33 3.84 11.31 16.43
N ASN A 34 4.06 12.46 17.04
CA ASN A 34 2.98 13.34 17.56
C ASN A 34 1.97 12.62 18.48
N GLY A 35 2.43 11.64 19.25
CA GLY A 35 1.60 10.86 20.15
C GLY A 35 0.96 9.61 19.54
N GLU A 36 1.04 9.38 18.25
CA GLU A 36 0.63 8.15 17.58
C GLU A 36 1.78 7.15 17.51
N GLU A 37 1.48 5.88 17.74
CA GLU A 37 2.48 4.81 17.78
C GLU A 37 2.72 4.21 16.39
N LEU A 38 3.96 4.15 15.96
CA LEU A 38 4.41 3.32 14.85
C LEU A 38 4.82 1.96 15.40
N ARG A 39 4.07 0.93 15.02
CA ARG A 39 4.30 -0.44 15.43
C ARG A 39 5.14 -1.21 14.41
N TYR A 40 5.79 -2.30 14.86
CA TYR A 40 6.63 -3.14 14.01
C TYR A 40 5.86 -3.72 12.81
N SER A 41 4.61 -4.11 12.99
CA SER A 41 3.75 -4.59 11.90
C SER A 41 3.61 -3.59 10.75
N ALA A 42 3.44 -2.31 11.06
CA ALA A 42 3.41 -1.24 10.04
C ALA A 42 4.80 -0.99 9.43
N TYR A 43 5.85 -0.93 10.26
CA TYR A 43 7.22 -0.76 9.81
C TYR A 43 7.69 -1.86 8.86
N VAL A 44 7.39 -3.12 9.16
CA VAL A 44 7.85 -4.27 8.36
C VAL A 44 7.31 -4.24 6.93
N THR A 45 6.18 -3.59 6.69
CA THR A 45 5.64 -3.39 5.35
C THR A 45 6.60 -2.56 4.49
N TYR A 46 7.08 -1.44 5.01
CA TYR A 46 8.06 -0.59 4.32
C TYR A 46 9.40 -1.31 4.15
N LEU A 47 9.86 -2.03 5.18
CA LEU A 47 11.09 -2.83 5.13
C LEU A 47 11.00 -3.85 3.98
N THR A 48 9.90 -4.60 3.90
CA THR A 48 9.68 -5.59 2.84
C THR A 48 9.65 -4.95 1.45
N GLN A 49 9.01 -3.79 1.30
CA GLN A 49 8.97 -3.05 0.04
C GLN A 49 10.38 -2.65 -0.42
N TYR A 50 11.21 -2.11 0.47
CA TYR A 50 12.58 -1.72 0.12
C TYR A 50 13.46 -2.93 -0.17
N GLN A 51 13.34 -4.02 0.58
CA GLN A 51 14.05 -5.27 0.30
C GLN A 51 13.71 -5.81 -1.09
N GLN A 52 12.44 -5.76 -1.48
CA GLN A 52 12.00 -6.18 -2.81
C GLN A 52 12.47 -5.25 -3.92
N LEU A 53 12.35 -3.92 -3.72
CA LEU A 53 12.75 -2.92 -4.69
C LEU A 53 14.25 -3.01 -4.99
N LEU A 54 15.06 -3.31 -3.97
CA LEU A 54 16.50 -3.38 -4.05
C LEU A 54 17.01 -4.82 -4.21
N ALA A 55 16.13 -5.79 -4.36
CA ALA A 55 16.50 -7.20 -4.55
C ALA A 55 17.50 -7.36 -5.71
N GLY A 56 18.63 -8.00 -5.42
CA GLY A 56 19.73 -8.19 -6.38
C GLY A 56 20.67 -6.99 -6.55
N THR A 57 20.41 -5.87 -5.87
CA THR A 57 21.30 -4.69 -5.88
C THR A 57 21.97 -4.45 -4.53
N TYR A 58 21.52 -5.12 -3.46
CA TYR A 58 22.14 -5.07 -2.15
C TYR A 58 22.42 -6.48 -1.59
N ASP A 59 23.40 -6.57 -0.71
CA ASP A 59 23.78 -7.79 -0.02
C ASP A 59 23.14 -7.80 1.38
N GLU A 60 22.16 -8.69 1.61
CA GLU A 60 21.47 -8.86 2.90
C GLU A 60 22.41 -9.28 4.04
N THR A 61 23.59 -9.84 3.70
CA THR A 61 24.60 -10.26 4.66
C THR A 61 25.56 -9.13 5.06
N ASP A 62 25.55 -8.01 4.35
CA ASP A 62 26.30 -6.81 4.67
C ASP A 62 25.52 -5.97 5.69
N GLU A 63 25.98 -5.96 6.94
CA GLU A 63 25.35 -5.26 8.07
C GLU A 63 25.14 -3.76 7.78
N THR A 64 26.02 -3.13 7.02
CA THR A 64 25.92 -1.70 6.69
C THR A 64 24.77 -1.46 5.70
N GLN A 65 24.64 -2.31 4.69
CA GLN A 65 23.56 -2.22 3.72
C GLN A 65 22.20 -2.58 4.35
N ALA A 66 22.16 -3.61 5.19
CA ALA A 66 20.95 -3.98 5.93
C ALA A 66 20.48 -2.83 6.82
N ALA A 67 21.39 -2.23 7.63
CA ALA A 67 21.06 -1.09 8.48
C ALA A 67 20.57 0.14 7.68
N TYR A 68 21.14 0.40 6.51
CA TYR A 68 20.69 1.47 5.63
C TYR A 68 19.24 1.27 5.16
N ILE A 69 18.88 0.04 4.79
CA ILE A 69 17.52 -0.28 4.34
C ILE A 69 16.52 -0.20 5.50
N GLU A 70 16.91 -0.65 6.69
CA GLU A 70 16.11 -0.52 7.91
C GLU A 70 15.83 0.95 8.27
N ASP A 71 16.85 1.82 8.19
CA ASP A 71 16.71 3.25 8.44
C ASP A 71 15.82 3.93 7.38
N LEU A 72 16.00 3.58 6.12
CA LEU A 72 15.17 4.07 5.02
C LEU A 72 13.70 3.69 5.20
N ALA A 73 13.43 2.42 5.57
CA ALA A 73 12.08 1.94 5.85
C ALA A 73 11.44 2.67 7.05
N LEU A 74 12.19 2.86 8.14
CA LEU A 74 11.71 3.57 9.32
C LEU A 74 11.42 5.04 9.01
N THR A 75 12.33 5.70 8.30
CA THR A 75 12.15 7.10 7.89
C THR A 75 10.92 7.27 7.02
N THR A 76 10.71 6.38 6.05
CA THR A 76 9.54 6.42 5.17
C THR A 76 8.23 6.17 5.93
N ALA A 77 8.23 5.22 6.86
CA ALA A 77 7.07 4.96 7.71
C ALA A 77 6.69 6.18 8.56
N ILE A 78 7.68 6.87 9.15
CA ILE A 78 7.47 8.10 9.91
C ILE A 78 6.95 9.23 9.01
N GLN A 79 7.51 9.40 7.81
CA GLN A 79 7.05 10.40 6.85
C GLN A 79 5.61 10.16 6.41
N ASP A 80 5.24 8.91 6.15
CA ASP A 80 3.87 8.55 5.78
C ASP A 80 2.88 8.83 6.91
N MET A 81 3.26 8.56 8.17
CA MET A 81 2.46 8.93 9.33
C MET A 81 2.26 10.44 9.46
N LEU A 82 3.32 11.24 9.24
CA LEU A 82 3.23 12.70 9.30
C LEU A 82 2.31 13.26 8.22
N ILE A 83 2.40 12.73 6.98
CA ILE A 83 1.50 13.08 5.88
C ILE A 83 0.07 12.72 6.25
N GLU A 84 -0.16 11.52 6.77
CA GLU A 84 -1.48 11.04 7.18
C GLU A 84 -2.11 11.93 8.27
N GLN A 85 -1.31 12.34 9.25
CA GLN A 85 -1.74 13.26 10.31
C GLN A 85 -2.11 14.64 9.74
N ASP A 86 -1.31 15.17 8.82
CA ASP A 86 -1.58 16.47 8.17
C ASP A 86 -2.82 16.39 7.27
N MET A 87 -3.00 15.30 6.53
CA MET A 87 -4.22 15.05 5.74
C MET A 87 -5.47 15.05 6.61
N ARG A 88 -5.43 14.37 7.76
CA ARG A 88 -6.55 14.37 8.73
C ARG A 88 -6.79 15.77 9.31
N ALA A 89 -5.74 16.48 9.69
CA ALA A 89 -5.85 17.83 10.23
C ALA A 89 -6.42 18.84 9.22
N LYS A 90 -6.20 18.62 7.93
CA LYS A 90 -6.72 19.46 6.83
C LYS A 90 -8.09 19.03 6.31
N GLY A 91 -8.74 18.03 6.91
CA GLY A 91 -10.05 17.54 6.50
C GLY A 91 -10.04 16.82 5.15
N CYS A 92 -8.89 16.29 4.71
CA CYS A 92 -8.80 15.62 3.40
C CYS A 92 -9.64 14.34 3.31
N TYR A 93 -10.09 13.82 4.44
CA TYR A 93 -10.98 12.66 4.56
C TYR A 93 -12.47 13.02 4.66
N ASP A 94 -12.82 14.31 4.60
CA ASP A 94 -14.21 14.78 4.64
C ASP A 94 -14.83 14.65 3.24
N PHE A 95 -15.26 13.45 2.91
CA PHE A 95 -15.86 13.14 1.61
C PHE A 95 -17.37 13.42 1.60
N ASP A 96 -17.87 13.86 0.44
CA ASP A 96 -19.30 13.86 0.18
C ASP A 96 -19.84 12.43 -0.06
N GLU A 97 -21.16 12.29 -0.05
CA GLU A 97 -21.83 11.00 -0.22
C GLU A 97 -21.49 10.32 -1.56
N GLU A 98 -21.35 11.08 -2.63
CA GLU A 98 -21.01 10.55 -3.97
C GLU A 98 -19.59 9.97 -3.97
N THR A 99 -18.63 10.69 -3.41
CA THR A 99 -17.24 10.24 -3.27
C THR A 99 -17.14 9.01 -2.34
N GLU A 100 -17.87 9.02 -1.23
CA GLU A 100 -17.89 7.89 -0.29
C GLU A 100 -18.44 6.62 -0.96
N ASN A 101 -19.53 6.72 -1.70
CA ASN A 101 -20.12 5.61 -2.45
C ASN A 101 -19.14 5.09 -3.52
N TRP A 102 -18.46 5.99 -4.22
CA TRP A 102 -17.43 5.62 -5.19
C TRP A 102 -16.28 4.85 -4.53
N ILE A 103 -15.78 5.31 -3.36
CA ILE A 103 -14.72 4.63 -2.60
C ILE A 103 -15.14 3.21 -2.24
N GLN A 104 -16.37 3.05 -1.73
CA GLN A 104 -16.92 1.74 -1.35
C GLN A 104 -17.00 0.80 -2.57
N GLU A 105 -17.54 1.28 -3.68
CA GLU A 105 -17.68 0.51 -4.91
C GLU A 105 -16.32 0.08 -5.47
N GLN A 106 -15.35 1.01 -5.56
CA GLN A 106 -14.02 0.70 -6.09
C GLN A 106 -13.27 -0.28 -5.20
N GLY A 107 -13.30 -0.08 -3.88
CA GLY A 107 -12.66 -0.98 -2.93
C GLY A 107 -13.24 -2.38 -2.98
N GLN A 108 -14.57 -2.50 -3.00
CA GLN A 108 -15.25 -3.78 -3.12
C GLN A 108 -14.90 -4.49 -4.44
N THR A 109 -14.94 -3.77 -5.57
CA THR A 109 -14.59 -4.31 -6.89
C THR A 109 -13.13 -4.78 -6.94
N ALA A 110 -12.22 -4.02 -6.34
CA ALA A 110 -10.80 -4.39 -6.27
C ALA A 110 -10.59 -5.66 -5.44
N TYR A 111 -11.29 -5.79 -4.31
CA TYR A 111 -11.27 -7.01 -3.48
C TYR A 111 -11.77 -8.23 -4.24
N GLU A 112 -12.92 -8.12 -4.92
CA GLU A 112 -13.49 -9.22 -5.74
C GLU A 112 -12.56 -9.63 -6.89
N THR A 113 -11.92 -8.65 -7.53
CA THR A 113 -10.90 -8.89 -8.56
C THR A 113 -9.70 -9.64 -7.98
N ALA A 114 -9.23 -9.24 -6.80
CA ALA A 114 -8.13 -9.92 -6.12
C ALA A 114 -8.49 -11.37 -5.76
N LEU A 115 -9.70 -11.63 -5.26
CA LEU A 115 -10.18 -12.99 -5.00
C LEU A 115 -10.22 -13.84 -6.28
N THR A 116 -10.69 -13.27 -7.40
CA THR A 116 -10.70 -13.96 -8.69
C THR A 116 -9.29 -14.36 -9.12
N ASN A 117 -8.33 -13.43 -9.06
CA ASN A 117 -6.92 -13.68 -9.39
C ASN A 117 -6.29 -14.75 -8.49
N VAL A 118 -6.57 -14.69 -7.17
CA VAL A 118 -6.14 -15.72 -6.21
C VAL A 118 -6.73 -17.08 -6.59
N GLY A 119 -8.02 -17.14 -6.94
CA GLY A 119 -8.69 -18.36 -7.37
C GLY A 119 -8.01 -18.98 -8.61
N GLU A 120 -7.69 -18.17 -9.61
CA GLU A 120 -6.99 -18.62 -10.82
C GLU A 120 -5.62 -19.21 -10.53
N VAL A 121 -4.84 -18.58 -9.63
CA VAL A 121 -3.53 -19.10 -9.24
C VAL A 121 -3.65 -20.38 -8.43
N LEU A 122 -4.56 -20.44 -7.48
CA LEU A 122 -4.81 -21.65 -6.71
C LEU A 122 -5.24 -22.81 -7.62
N ARG A 123 -6.09 -22.56 -8.62
CA ARG A 123 -6.47 -23.53 -9.64
C ARG A 123 -5.26 -24.09 -10.37
N ALA A 124 -4.40 -23.20 -10.87
CA ALA A 124 -3.21 -23.58 -11.62
C ALA A 124 -2.20 -24.37 -10.78
N GLU A 125 -1.99 -23.97 -9.52
CA GLU A 125 -1.00 -24.60 -8.62
C GLU A 125 -1.50 -25.93 -8.05
N LEU A 126 -2.80 -26.08 -7.79
CA LEU A 126 -3.41 -27.28 -7.25
C LEU A 126 -3.81 -28.28 -8.33
N GLY A 127 -3.79 -27.87 -9.61
CA GLY A 127 -4.08 -28.73 -10.76
C GLY A 127 -5.56 -29.01 -10.95
N TYR A 128 -6.43 -28.10 -10.49
CA TYR A 128 -7.86 -28.17 -10.73
C TYR A 128 -8.22 -27.83 -12.20
N SER A 129 -9.37 -28.33 -12.66
CA SER A 129 -9.85 -28.01 -14.00
C SER A 129 -10.37 -26.58 -14.12
N ASP A 130 -10.42 -26.05 -15.35
CA ASP A 130 -10.92 -24.70 -15.62
C ASP A 130 -12.42 -24.53 -15.30
N GLU A 131 -13.15 -25.64 -15.16
CA GLU A 131 -14.58 -25.63 -14.84
C GLU A 131 -14.87 -25.57 -13.33
N GLU A 132 -13.86 -25.73 -12.47
CA GLU A 132 -14.04 -25.70 -11.01
C GLU A 132 -14.12 -24.28 -10.47
N ASP A 133 -15.13 -24.01 -9.65
CA ASP A 133 -15.29 -22.73 -8.95
C ASP A 133 -14.31 -22.64 -7.77
N MET A 134 -13.31 -21.76 -7.91
CA MET A 134 -12.29 -21.51 -6.90
C MET A 134 -12.65 -20.40 -5.91
N SER A 135 -13.81 -19.78 -6.01
CA SER A 135 -14.20 -18.61 -5.21
C SER A 135 -14.20 -18.89 -3.71
N SER A 136 -14.69 -20.05 -3.28
CA SER A 136 -14.71 -20.46 -1.88
C SER A 136 -13.29 -20.71 -1.31
N PHE A 137 -12.39 -21.23 -2.14
CA PHE A 137 -10.98 -21.42 -1.78
C PHE A 137 -10.27 -20.09 -1.68
N ALA A 138 -10.45 -19.18 -2.65
CA ALA A 138 -9.88 -17.85 -2.64
C ALA A 138 -10.34 -17.05 -1.42
N LEU A 139 -11.64 -17.09 -1.10
CA LEU A 139 -12.19 -16.43 0.08
C LEU A 139 -11.62 -17.01 1.39
N SER A 140 -11.49 -18.35 1.49
CA SER A 140 -10.90 -19.01 2.66
C SER A 140 -9.43 -18.66 2.83
N TYR A 141 -8.70 -18.55 1.71
CA TYR A 141 -7.30 -18.15 1.70
C TYR A 141 -7.13 -16.69 2.14
N ALA A 142 -7.92 -15.75 1.57
CA ALA A 142 -7.93 -14.35 1.99
C ALA A 142 -8.22 -14.22 3.49
N LYS A 143 -9.23 -14.96 3.97
CA LYS A 143 -9.62 -14.97 5.38
C LYS A 143 -8.53 -15.52 6.31
N ALA A 144 -7.79 -16.54 5.87
CA ALA A 144 -6.65 -17.08 6.62
C ALA A 144 -5.49 -16.08 6.72
N LEU A 145 -5.37 -15.18 5.75
CA LEU A 145 -4.41 -14.07 5.75
C LEU A 145 -4.91 -12.82 6.45
N GLY A 146 -6.15 -12.80 6.94
CA GLY A 146 -6.77 -11.63 7.56
C GLY A 146 -7.16 -10.51 6.58
N VAL A 147 -7.32 -10.86 5.28
CA VAL A 147 -7.58 -9.92 4.19
C VAL A 147 -9.07 -9.71 4.00
N THR A 148 -9.52 -8.46 4.01
CA THR A 148 -10.93 -8.08 3.96
C THR A 148 -11.22 -7.06 2.84
N ALA A 149 -12.49 -6.85 2.50
CA ALA A 149 -12.91 -5.77 1.60
C ALA A 149 -12.60 -4.39 2.20
N GLU A 150 -12.70 -4.25 3.52
CA GLU A 150 -12.41 -3.02 4.25
C GLU A 150 -10.97 -2.54 4.02
N ASP A 151 -10.02 -3.46 3.90
CA ASP A 151 -8.61 -3.12 3.63
C ASP A 151 -8.47 -2.45 2.26
N TYR A 152 -9.17 -2.98 1.24
CA TYR A 152 -9.18 -2.38 -0.10
C TYR A 152 -9.91 -1.04 -0.11
N ILE A 153 -11.03 -0.93 0.59
CA ILE A 153 -11.77 0.32 0.76
C ILE A 153 -10.88 1.38 1.42
N ALA A 154 -10.12 1.01 2.46
CA ALA A 154 -9.18 1.91 3.12
C ALA A 154 -8.08 2.43 2.18
N VAL A 155 -7.57 1.59 1.27
CA VAL A 155 -6.61 2.02 0.24
C VAL A 155 -7.21 3.09 -0.68
N TYR A 156 -8.41 2.86 -1.22
CA TYR A 156 -9.09 3.83 -2.08
C TYR A 156 -9.43 5.13 -1.32
N ARG A 157 -9.81 5.00 -0.05
CA ARG A 157 -10.05 6.15 0.84
C ARG A 157 -8.80 7.00 1.00
N LYS A 158 -7.65 6.38 1.29
CA LYS A 158 -6.37 7.07 1.42
C LYS A 158 -5.93 7.71 0.09
N GLN A 159 -6.09 7.01 -1.04
CA GLN A 159 -5.80 7.57 -2.36
C GLN A 159 -6.64 8.81 -2.66
N ARG A 160 -7.93 8.77 -2.33
CA ARG A 160 -8.82 9.91 -2.53
C ARG A 160 -8.48 11.08 -1.61
N ALA A 161 -8.17 10.81 -0.34
CA ALA A 161 -7.69 11.81 0.59
C ALA A 161 -6.37 12.45 0.13
N MET A 162 -5.47 11.68 -0.47
CA MET A 162 -4.22 12.19 -1.06
C MET A 162 -4.50 13.17 -2.22
N VAL A 163 -5.49 12.88 -3.07
CA VAL A 163 -5.92 13.82 -4.14
C VAL A 163 -6.42 15.13 -3.53
N ASN A 164 -7.25 15.07 -2.47
CA ASN A 164 -7.70 16.25 -1.75
C ASN A 164 -6.51 17.00 -1.13
N TYR A 165 -5.56 16.29 -0.55
CA TYR A 165 -4.35 16.86 0.04
C TYR A 165 -3.52 17.65 -0.98
N TYR A 166 -3.27 17.08 -2.17
CA TYR A 166 -2.61 17.82 -3.25
C TYR A 166 -3.40 19.06 -3.66
N THR A 167 -4.72 18.99 -3.70
CA THR A 167 -5.56 20.16 -4.02
C THR A 167 -5.41 21.26 -2.97
N VAL A 168 -5.36 20.91 -1.69
CA VAL A 168 -5.13 21.85 -0.59
C VAL A 168 -3.73 22.48 -0.70
N LEU A 169 -2.70 21.67 -0.90
CA LEU A 169 -1.33 22.15 -1.03
C LEU A 169 -1.13 23.07 -2.24
N LEU A 170 -1.76 22.74 -3.38
CA LEU A 170 -1.72 23.56 -4.60
C LEU A 170 -2.55 24.84 -4.45
N GLY A 171 -3.64 24.80 -3.67
CA GLY A 171 -4.45 25.98 -3.36
C GLY A 171 -3.65 27.04 -2.61
N ASP A 172 -2.78 26.63 -1.69
CA ASP A 172 -1.87 27.50 -0.95
C ASP A 172 -0.70 28.00 -1.81
N ASN A 173 -0.31 27.23 -2.84
CA ASN A 173 0.79 27.54 -3.77
C ASN A 173 0.38 27.17 -5.21
N PRO A 174 -0.49 27.96 -5.85
CA PRO A 174 -0.96 27.63 -7.18
C PRO A 174 0.20 27.58 -8.18
N VAL A 175 0.24 26.51 -8.96
CA VAL A 175 1.20 26.40 -10.07
C VAL A 175 0.81 27.43 -11.12
N THR A 176 1.66 28.44 -11.32
CA THR A 176 1.42 29.49 -12.31
C THR A 176 1.74 29.01 -13.72
N GLU A 177 1.12 29.63 -14.75
CA GLU A 177 1.44 29.37 -16.15
C GLU A 177 2.94 29.55 -16.44
N ASP A 178 3.56 30.58 -15.86
CA ASP A 178 4.99 30.84 -15.98
C ASP A 178 5.84 29.74 -15.38
N ALA A 179 5.44 29.12 -14.25
CA ALA A 179 6.13 28.00 -13.63
C ALA A 179 6.03 26.74 -14.51
N ILE A 180 4.86 26.50 -15.12
CA ILE A 180 4.65 25.40 -16.08
C ILE A 180 5.55 25.60 -17.30
N GLN A 181 5.55 26.79 -17.88
CA GLN A 181 6.35 27.13 -19.06
C GLN A 181 7.85 26.98 -18.75
N SER A 182 8.32 27.48 -17.63
CA SER A 182 9.73 27.38 -17.20
C SER A 182 10.17 25.90 -16.99
N ALA A 183 9.32 25.10 -16.37
CA ALA A 183 9.58 23.66 -16.18
C ALA A 183 9.62 22.92 -17.54
N TYR A 184 8.71 23.26 -18.45
CA TYR A 184 8.70 22.71 -19.82
C TYR A 184 9.99 23.05 -20.57
N GLU A 185 10.38 24.33 -20.59
CA GLU A 185 11.59 24.78 -21.28
C GLU A 185 12.86 24.14 -20.73
N THR A 186 12.93 23.95 -19.39
CA THR A 186 14.06 23.28 -18.73
C THR A 186 14.16 21.81 -19.14
N ASN A 187 13.03 21.11 -19.24
CA ASN A 187 13.00 19.68 -19.58
C ASN A 187 13.18 19.41 -21.09
N VAL A 188 12.82 20.37 -21.95
CA VAL A 188 13.01 20.24 -23.41
C VAL A 188 14.44 20.62 -23.84
N ALA A 189 15.13 21.46 -23.04
CA ALA A 189 16.51 21.87 -23.28
C ALA A 189 17.58 20.89 -22.76
N ALA A 190 17.17 19.84 -22.01
CA ALA A 190 18.03 18.78 -21.46
C ALA A 190 18.00 17.55 -22.34
#